data_ad48bca0d30cb9b92a62a5ce64671edc
#
_entry.id   ad48bca0d30cb9b92a62a5ce64671edc
#
_cell.length_a   1.000
_cell.length_b   1.000
_cell.length_c   1.000
_cell.angle_alpha   90.00
_cell.angle_beta   90.00
_cell.angle_gamma   90.00
#
_symmetry.space_group_name_H-M   'P 1'
#
loop_
_entity.id
_entity.type
_entity.pdbx_description
1 polymer ?
#
loop_
_entity_poly.entity_id
_entity_poly.type
_entity_poly.pdbx_seq_one_letter_code
_entity_poly.pdbx_strand_id
1 'polypeptide(L)'
;LLIGNIQSGKTGQMFGIMCRAADLGFPAFVLLTTDNVVLQQQTLDRVKSDLDGFCICGESDARLFADNSLIEPAIIVLKKNTRVLKLWSNILNSTGFMRGNPLFIIDDEADAASLNTLVNRDRQSSINKYLVNIRNGASSSLYLQVTGTPQAIFLQTKASGWHPYFTYYFHPGDAYLGGDFFFPSEEKPKCVTYIDTIENPIRNVVIRHLAVSAQILCSGGRVSNCLCHPSVRVTAHKRYADEINKELQWCRDSAREFEEELRRQYDGLSPEKSQKVSFKEVLSKSKELLSGGVKVLIMNGKTDVESEEYSSGCCFVIGGNTLGRGVTFPRLQTIYYTRTSKKPQADTMWQHSRMFGYDRDPGMMMVYIDKRLYKLFADINATNNSIIAQVEQGIENVKVYYPKELNPT
;
A
#
# COMPACT_ATOMS: atom_id res chain seq x y z
N LEU A 1 4.72 -7.28 -17.65
CA LEU A 1 4.82 -6.72 -16.31
C LEU A 1 4.36 -5.26 -16.32
N LEU A 2 3.46 -4.90 -15.43
CA LEU A 2 3.06 -3.53 -15.15
C LEU A 2 3.67 -3.09 -13.82
N ILE A 3 4.53 -2.11 -13.86
CA ILE A 3 5.14 -1.50 -12.68
C ILE A 3 4.40 -0.20 -12.37
N GLY A 4 3.99 0.00 -11.13
CA GLY A 4 3.46 1.26 -10.65
C GLY A 4 3.84 1.48 -9.19
N ASN A 5 4.07 2.71 -8.80
CA ASN A 5 4.47 3.04 -7.44
C ASN A 5 3.43 2.58 -6.40
N ILE A 6 3.83 2.49 -5.14
CA ILE A 6 2.91 2.14 -4.05
C ILE A 6 1.84 3.22 -3.92
N GLN A 7 0.56 2.80 -3.87
CA GLN A 7 -0.59 3.71 -3.80
C GLN A 7 -0.70 4.71 -4.97
N SER A 8 -0.16 4.35 -6.15
CA SER A 8 -0.20 5.19 -7.35
C SER A 8 -1.43 5.00 -8.24
N GLY A 9 -2.38 4.15 -7.86
CA GLY A 9 -3.58 3.89 -8.67
C GLY A 9 -3.50 2.64 -9.55
N LYS A 10 -2.61 1.67 -9.26
CA LYS A 10 -2.48 0.39 -10.00
C LYS A 10 -3.81 -0.31 -10.25
N THR A 11 -4.71 -0.32 -9.26
CA THR A 11 -6.03 -0.95 -9.39
C THR A 11 -6.86 -0.34 -10.53
N GLY A 12 -6.88 0.98 -10.66
CA GLY A 12 -7.58 1.64 -11.77
C GLY A 12 -6.97 1.30 -13.13
N GLN A 13 -5.63 1.16 -13.21
CA GLN A 13 -4.97 0.70 -14.42
C GLN A 13 -5.36 -0.74 -14.78
N MET A 14 -5.41 -1.64 -13.81
CA MET A 14 -5.88 -3.02 -14.03
C MET A 14 -7.31 -3.04 -14.57
N PHE A 15 -8.21 -2.23 -14.03
CA PHE A 15 -9.60 -2.15 -14.48
C PHE A 15 -9.70 -1.63 -15.91
N GLY A 16 -8.98 -0.56 -16.24
CA GLY A 16 -8.92 -0.04 -17.62
C GLY A 16 -8.38 -1.07 -18.62
N ILE A 17 -7.35 -1.83 -18.24
CA ILE A 17 -6.81 -2.93 -19.06
C ILE A 17 -7.84 -4.04 -19.25
N MET A 18 -8.59 -4.43 -18.22
CA MET A 18 -9.65 -5.45 -18.31
C MET A 18 -10.76 -4.99 -19.25
N CYS A 19 -11.27 -3.78 -19.11
CA CYS A 19 -12.29 -3.23 -20.02
C CYS A 19 -11.78 -3.25 -21.47
N ARG A 20 -10.58 -2.75 -21.71
CA ARG A 20 -10.01 -2.73 -23.06
C ARG A 20 -9.78 -4.14 -23.63
N ALA A 21 -9.37 -5.08 -22.83
CA ALA A 21 -9.19 -6.47 -23.27
C ALA A 21 -10.54 -7.15 -23.55
N ALA A 22 -11.59 -6.84 -22.79
CA ALA A 22 -12.95 -7.32 -23.06
C ALA A 22 -13.45 -6.79 -24.43
N ASP A 23 -13.23 -5.50 -24.72
CA ASP A 23 -13.53 -4.91 -26.05
C ASP A 23 -12.79 -5.63 -27.20
N LEU A 24 -11.61 -6.17 -26.91
CA LEU A 24 -10.81 -6.93 -27.86
C LEU A 24 -11.18 -8.45 -27.93
N GLY A 25 -12.23 -8.84 -27.20
CA GLY A 25 -12.79 -10.19 -27.27
C GLY A 25 -12.24 -11.17 -26.23
N PHE A 26 -11.59 -10.72 -25.15
CA PHE A 26 -11.30 -11.59 -24.02
C PHE A 26 -12.59 -11.87 -23.21
N PRO A 27 -13.05 -13.12 -23.13
CA PRO A 27 -14.30 -13.44 -22.48
C PRO A 27 -14.14 -13.72 -20.98
N ALA A 28 -12.92 -13.91 -20.49
CA ALA A 28 -12.67 -14.26 -19.08
C ALA A 28 -11.38 -13.67 -18.53
N PHE A 29 -11.49 -13.26 -17.28
CA PHE A 29 -10.43 -12.63 -16.50
C PHE A 29 -10.31 -13.34 -15.15
N VAL A 30 -9.09 -13.64 -14.73
CA VAL A 30 -8.78 -14.07 -13.36
C VAL A 30 -7.97 -12.98 -12.70
N LEU A 31 -8.56 -12.29 -11.73
CA LEU A 31 -7.87 -11.27 -10.93
C LEU A 31 -7.40 -11.91 -9.62
N LEU A 32 -6.08 -12.03 -9.49
CA LEU A 32 -5.43 -12.62 -8.32
C LEU A 32 -5.09 -11.55 -7.30
N THR A 33 -5.49 -11.77 -6.06
CA THR A 33 -5.14 -10.92 -4.91
C THR A 33 -4.22 -11.67 -3.94
N THR A 34 -3.64 -10.98 -2.96
CA THR A 34 -2.88 -11.62 -1.88
C THR A 34 -3.75 -12.57 -1.05
N ASP A 35 -3.15 -13.49 -0.28
CA ASP A 35 -3.88 -14.40 0.61
C ASP A 35 -4.38 -13.68 1.88
N ASN A 36 -5.25 -12.70 1.68
CA ASN A 36 -5.91 -11.93 2.73
C ASN A 36 -7.40 -11.77 2.39
N VAL A 37 -8.27 -12.22 3.31
CA VAL A 37 -9.72 -12.23 3.11
C VAL A 37 -10.28 -10.81 2.95
N VAL A 38 -9.84 -9.88 3.79
CA VAL A 38 -10.34 -8.50 3.77
C VAL A 38 -9.95 -7.82 2.45
N LEU A 39 -8.72 -7.99 2.00
CA LEU A 39 -8.25 -7.40 0.74
C LEU A 39 -8.94 -8.00 -0.49
N GLN A 40 -9.18 -9.31 -0.47
CA GLN A 40 -9.90 -9.97 -1.54
C GLN A 40 -11.35 -9.43 -1.62
N GLN A 41 -12.02 -9.31 -0.47
CA GLN A 41 -13.38 -8.76 -0.41
C GLN A 41 -13.42 -7.30 -0.87
N GLN A 42 -12.52 -6.46 -0.40
CA GLN A 42 -12.40 -5.06 -0.85
C GLN A 42 -12.16 -4.97 -2.37
N THR A 43 -11.34 -5.85 -2.93
CA THR A 43 -11.11 -5.88 -4.38
C THR A 43 -12.37 -6.33 -5.11
N LEU A 44 -13.06 -7.35 -4.62
CA LEU A 44 -14.31 -7.83 -5.20
C LEU A 44 -15.40 -6.75 -5.19
N ASP A 45 -15.55 -6.03 -4.07
CA ASP A 45 -16.53 -4.96 -3.93
C ASP A 45 -16.21 -3.79 -4.87
N ARG A 46 -14.94 -3.45 -5.03
CA ARG A 46 -14.51 -2.42 -6.00
C ARG A 46 -14.74 -2.85 -7.44
N VAL A 47 -14.45 -4.10 -7.79
CA VAL A 47 -14.77 -4.61 -9.13
C VAL A 47 -16.26 -4.51 -9.40
N LYS A 48 -17.11 -4.85 -8.40
CA LYS A 48 -18.57 -4.76 -8.51
C LYS A 48 -19.10 -3.32 -8.59
N SER A 49 -18.42 -2.37 -7.95
CA SER A 49 -18.83 -0.96 -7.97
C SER A 49 -18.36 -0.19 -9.20
N ASP A 50 -17.19 -0.55 -9.72
CA ASP A 50 -16.46 0.27 -10.70
C ASP A 50 -16.56 -0.30 -12.14
N LEU A 51 -16.99 -1.57 -12.30
CA LEU A 51 -17.04 -2.24 -13.60
C LEU A 51 -18.45 -2.76 -13.91
N ASP A 52 -19.07 -2.13 -14.91
CA ASP A 52 -20.36 -2.57 -15.48
C ASP A 52 -20.15 -3.50 -16.69
N GLY A 53 -21.15 -4.33 -16.99
CA GLY A 53 -21.13 -5.22 -18.15
C GLY A 53 -20.24 -6.46 -18.02
N PHE A 54 -19.93 -6.85 -16.79
CA PHE A 54 -19.20 -8.07 -16.47
C PHE A 54 -19.98 -8.95 -15.51
N CYS A 55 -19.90 -10.27 -15.74
CA CYS A 55 -20.27 -11.25 -14.72
C CYS A 55 -19.16 -11.36 -13.67
N ILE A 56 -19.39 -10.85 -12.47
CA ILE A 56 -18.35 -10.74 -11.44
C ILE A 56 -18.52 -11.86 -10.42
N CYS A 57 -17.50 -12.72 -10.31
CA CYS A 57 -17.47 -13.90 -9.47
C CYS A 57 -16.40 -13.79 -8.38
N GLY A 58 -16.77 -14.08 -7.14
CA GLY A 58 -15.84 -14.35 -6.06
C GLY A 58 -15.45 -15.84 -5.98
N GLU A 59 -14.76 -16.21 -4.91
CA GLU A 59 -14.23 -17.56 -4.73
C GLU A 59 -15.30 -18.66 -4.66
N SER A 60 -16.49 -18.36 -4.14
CA SER A 60 -17.62 -19.28 -3.98
C SER A 60 -18.60 -19.29 -5.16
N ASP A 61 -18.42 -18.42 -6.14
CA ASP A 61 -19.43 -18.15 -7.17
C ASP A 61 -19.27 -19.05 -8.44
N ALA A 62 -18.79 -20.28 -8.24
CA ALA A 62 -18.59 -21.25 -9.33
C ALA A 62 -19.85 -21.52 -10.14
N ARG A 63 -21.03 -21.52 -9.49
CA ARG A 63 -22.30 -21.71 -10.16
C ARG A 63 -22.67 -20.48 -11.01
N LEU A 64 -22.51 -19.28 -10.47
CA LEU A 64 -22.74 -18.04 -11.22
C LEU A 64 -21.88 -17.99 -12.49
N PHE A 65 -20.60 -18.37 -12.36
CA PHE A 65 -19.70 -18.46 -13.51
C PHE A 65 -20.18 -19.47 -14.56
N ALA A 66 -20.60 -20.66 -14.13
CA ALA A 66 -21.11 -21.70 -15.03
C ALA A 66 -22.42 -21.28 -15.71
N ASP A 67 -23.36 -20.69 -14.96
CA ASP A 67 -24.65 -20.25 -15.47
C ASP A 67 -24.51 -19.06 -16.46
N ASN A 68 -23.53 -18.18 -16.28
CA ASN A 68 -23.22 -17.10 -17.21
C ASN A 68 -22.81 -17.61 -18.61
N SER A 69 -22.17 -18.75 -18.70
CA SER A 69 -21.75 -19.42 -19.98
C SER A 69 -21.08 -18.46 -20.99
N LEU A 70 -20.42 -17.39 -20.49
CA LEU A 70 -19.81 -16.30 -21.27
C LEU A 70 -20.77 -15.45 -22.11
N ILE A 71 -21.99 -15.36 -21.72
CA ILE A 71 -22.91 -14.36 -22.29
C ILE A 71 -22.35 -12.95 -22.06
N GLU A 72 -21.79 -12.73 -20.88
CA GLU A 72 -21.03 -11.53 -20.54
C GLU A 72 -19.57 -11.92 -20.21
N PRO A 73 -18.59 -11.04 -20.46
CA PRO A 73 -17.23 -11.27 -20.01
C PRO A 73 -17.20 -11.49 -18.48
N ALA A 74 -16.49 -12.52 -18.02
CA ALA A 74 -16.46 -12.87 -16.61
C ALA A 74 -15.17 -12.40 -15.93
N ILE A 75 -15.29 -11.79 -14.75
CA ILE A 75 -14.15 -11.47 -13.86
C ILE A 75 -14.23 -12.35 -12.63
N ILE A 76 -13.18 -13.12 -12.36
CA ILE A 76 -13.09 -14.06 -11.25
C ILE A 76 -12.02 -13.53 -10.29
N VAL A 77 -12.43 -13.07 -9.09
CA VAL A 77 -11.52 -12.48 -8.09
C VAL A 77 -11.13 -13.54 -7.07
N LEU A 78 -9.86 -13.94 -7.07
CA LEU A 78 -9.34 -15.06 -6.29
C LEU A 78 -8.15 -14.65 -5.41
N LYS A 79 -8.09 -15.20 -4.20
CA LYS A 79 -6.87 -15.15 -3.37
C LYS A 79 -5.80 -16.09 -3.91
N LYS A 80 -4.53 -15.71 -3.75
CA LYS A 80 -3.38 -16.61 -3.97
C LYS A 80 -3.25 -17.64 -2.84
N ASN A 81 -4.25 -18.50 -2.74
CA ASN A 81 -4.37 -19.59 -1.77
C ASN A 81 -4.48 -20.93 -2.47
N THR A 82 -3.72 -21.92 -2.01
CA THR A 82 -3.63 -23.24 -2.65
C THR A 82 -5.00 -23.91 -2.81
N ARG A 83 -5.89 -23.82 -1.81
CA ARG A 83 -7.23 -24.44 -1.87
C ARG A 83 -8.11 -23.75 -2.93
N VAL A 84 -8.11 -22.44 -2.93
CA VAL A 84 -8.91 -21.63 -3.87
C VAL A 84 -8.43 -21.85 -5.31
N LEU A 85 -7.13 -21.75 -5.55
CA LEU A 85 -6.55 -21.93 -6.88
C LEU A 85 -6.74 -23.37 -7.40
N LYS A 86 -6.65 -24.39 -6.52
CA LYS A 86 -6.97 -25.78 -6.87
C LYS A 86 -8.42 -25.93 -7.32
N LEU A 87 -9.36 -25.37 -6.56
CA LEU A 87 -10.79 -25.42 -6.87
C LEU A 87 -11.05 -24.78 -8.25
N TRP A 88 -10.62 -23.55 -8.45
CA TRP A 88 -10.88 -22.82 -9.69
C TRP A 88 -10.11 -23.38 -10.89
N SER A 89 -8.91 -23.94 -10.68
CA SER A 89 -8.23 -24.71 -11.73
C SER A 89 -9.10 -25.89 -12.22
N ASN A 90 -9.74 -26.60 -11.30
CA ASN A 90 -10.64 -27.70 -11.66
C ASN A 90 -11.90 -27.21 -12.38
N ILE A 91 -12.54 -26.14 -11.88
CA ILE A 91 -13.74 -25.55 -12.48
C ILE A 91 -13.45 -25.10 -13.92
N LEU A 92 -12.42 -24.30 -14.13
CA LEU A 92 -12.04 -23.78 -15.44
C LEU A 92 -11.69 -24.90 -16.42
N ASN A 93 -11.05 -25.98 -15.98
CA ASN A 93 -10.69 -27.12 -16.83
C ASN A 93 -11.87 -28.09 -17.09
N SER A 94 -12.80 -28.24 -16.14
CA SER A 94 -13.92 -29.22 -16.24
C SER A 94 -15.07 -28.71 -17.11
N THR A 95 -15.32 -27.45 -17.17
CA THR A 95 -16.47 -26.85 -17.88
C THR A 95 -16.33 -26.83 -19.40
N GLY A 96 -15.22 -27.32 -19.96
CA GLY A 96 -14.95 -27.23 -21.38
C GLY A 96 -14.75 -25.80 -21.90
N PHE A 97 -14.98 -24.83 -21.04
CA PHE A 97 -15.00 -23.41 -21.26
C PHE A 97 -13.67 -22.86 -21.79
N MET A 98 -12.56 -23.38 -21.26
CA MET A 98 -11.22 -22.94 -21.67
C MET A 98 -10.82 -23.49 -23.06
N ARG A 99 -11.57 -24.44 -23.60
CA ARG A 99 -11.34 -24.96 -24.95
C ARG A 99 -11.81 -23.95 -25.97
N GLY A 100 -10.89 -23.36 -26.69
CA GLY A 100 -11.17 -22.36 -27.73
C GLY A 100 -11.28 -20.92 -27.27
N ASN A 101 -11.22 -20.65 -25.96
CA ASN A 101 -11.32 -19.31 -25.42
C ASN A 101 -9.98 -18.83 -24.82
N PRO A 102 -9.60 -17.55 -25.02
CA PRO A 102 -8.46 -16.97 -24.34
C PRO A 102 -8.79 -16.59 -22.88
N LEU A 103 -7.79 -16.66 -22.02
CA LEU A 103 -7.89 -16.26 -20.62
C LEU A 103 -6.92 -15.13 -20.31
N PHE A 104 -7.39 -14.07 -19.66
CA PHE A 104 -6.52 -13.02 -19.17
C PHE A 104 -6.35 -13.16 -17.64
N ILE A 105 -5.15 -13.41 -17.19
CA ILE A 105 -4.80 -13.51 -15.77
C ILE A 105 -4.08 -12.23 -15.37
N ILE A 106 -4.59 -11.56 -14.35
CA ILE A 106 -4.00 -10.36 -13.76
C ILE A 106 -3.58 -10.71 -12.34
N ASP A 107 -2.29 -10.60 -12.07
CA ASP A 107 -1.69 -10.97 -10.80
C ASP A 107 -1.25 -9.70 -10.05
N ASP A 108 -2.11 -9.24 -9.14
CA ASP A 108 -1.79 -8.09 -8.28
C ASP A 108 -0.82 -8.51 -7.18
N GLU A 109 0.16 -7.66 -6.87
CA GLU A 109 1.29 -7.98 -6.00
C GLU A 109 2.00 -9.28 -6.46
N ALA A 110 2.37 -9.34 -7.73
CA ALA A 110 2.93 -10.54 -8.38
C ALA A 110 4.29 -10.98 -7.81
N ASP A 111 5.00 -10.09 -7.14
CA ASP A 111 6.21 -10.39 -6.37
C ASP A 111 5.93 -11.25 -5.13
N ALA A 112 4.66 -11.32 -4.68
CA ALA A 112 4.25 -12.07 -3.49
C ALA A 112 3.53 -13.37 -3.85
N ALA A 113 4.10 -14.51 -3.43
CA ALA A 113 3.54 -15.86 -3.49
C ALA A 113 3.35 -16.47 -4.90
N SER A 114 3.33 -15.70 -5.99
CA SER A 114 3.14 -16.21 -7.34
C SER A 114 4.37 -16.90 -7.90
N LEU A 115 5.54 -16.40 -7.53
CA LEU A 115 6.83 -16.92 -7.97
C LEU A 115 7.16 -18.27 -7.30
N ASN A 116 7.92 -19.10 -7.98
CA ASN A 116 8.37 -20.36 -7.40
C ASN A 116 9.55 -20.12 -6.44
N THR A 117 9.27 -20.00 -5.14
CA THR A 117 10.27 -19.84 -4.09
C THR A 117 11.07 -21.10 -3.78
N LEU A 118 10.71 -22.26 -4.37
CA LEU A 118 11.33 -23.57 -4.15
C LEU A 118 12.24 -24.01 -5.30
N VAL A 119 12.51 -23.15 -6.26
CA VAL A 119 13.33 -23.47 -7.44
C VAL A 119 14.73 -24.00 -7.06
N ASN A 120 15.35 -23.45 -6.05
CA ASN A 120 16.67 -23.88 -5.54
C ASN A 120 16.63 -25.28 -4.85
N ARG A 121 15.45 -25.86 -4.69
CA ARG A 121 15.25 -27.21 -4.10
C ARG A 121 14.69 -28.19 -5.12
N ASP A 122 14.72 -27.86 -6.41
CA ASP A 122 14.09 -28.61 -7.51
C ASP A 122 12.62 -28.96 -7.25
N ARG A 123 11.90 -28.05 -6.59
CA ARG A 123 10.49 -28.18 -6.25
C ARG A 123 9.69 -26.99 -6.75
N GLN A 124 8.40 -27.19 -6.91
CA GLN A 124 7.44 -26.14 -7.27
C GLN A 124 6.51 -25.86 -6.10
N SER A 125 6.31 -24.57 -5.77
CA SER A 125 5.32 -24.20 -4.76
C SER A 125 3.90 -24.55 -5.24
N SER A 126 3.02 -24.92 -4.31
CA SER A 126 1.64 -25.33 -4.67
C SER A 126 0.87 -24.20 -5.35
N ILE A 127 1.08 -22.96 -4.94
CA ILE A 127 0.45 -21.80 -5.58
C ILE A 127 0.92 -21.68 -7.03
N ASN A 128 2.23 -21.69 -7.26
CA ASN A 128 2.81 -21.61 -8.60
C ASN A 128 2.30 -22.75 -9.50
N LYS A 129 2.22 -23.98 -8.97
CA LYS A 129 1.68 -25.15 -9.71
C LYS A 129 0.25 -24.91 -10.21
N TYR A 130 -0.65 -24.42 -9.37
CA TYR A 130 -2.04 -24.21 -9.79
C TYR A 130 -2.21 -23.00 -10.70
N LEU A 131 -1.37 -21.97 -10.55
CA LEU A 131 -1.31 -20.86 -11.51
C LEU A 131 -0.88 -21.34 -12.90
N VAL A 132 0.13 -22.21 -12.97
CA VAL A 132 0.55 -22.86 -14.22
C VAL A 132 -0.60 -23.68 -14.81
N ASN A 133 -1.31 -24.45 -14.00
CA ASN A 133 -2.45 -25.26 -14.46
C ASN A 133 -3.59 -24.38 -15.02
N ILE A 134 -3.92 -23.27 -14.35
CA ILE A 134 -4.92 -22.31 -14.83
C ILE A 134 -4.46 -21.71 -16.16
N ARG A 135 -3.20 -21.25 -16.22
CA ARG A 135 -2.61 -20.65 -17.42
C ARG A 135 -2.61 -21.58 -18.62
N ASN A 136 -2.25 -22.85 -18.41
CA ASN A 136 -2.12 -23.83 -19.48
C ASN A 136 -3.45 -24.51 -19.85
N GLY A 137 -4.51 -24.31 -19.07
CA GLY A 137 -5.84 -24.85 -19.33
C GLY A 137 -6.59 -24.14 -20.43
N ALA A 138 -6.24 -22.89 -20.74
CA ALA A 138 -6.86 -22.09 -21.78
C ALA A 138 -6.27 -22.38 -23.17
N SER A 139 -7.01 -22.07 -24.25
CA SER A 139 -6.51 -22.14 -25.63
C SER A 139 -5.31 -21.20 -25.84
N SER A 140 -5.38 -20.05 -25.23
CA SER A 140 -4.29 -19.08 -25.10
C SER A 140 -4.44 -18.32 -23.78
N SER A 141 -3.34 -17.84 -23.23
CA SER A 141 -3.39 -17.06 -22.00
C SER A 141 -2.48 -15.85 -22.05
N LEU A 142 -2.99 -14.71 -21.57
CA LEU A 142 -2.19 -13.54 -21.27
C LEU A 142 -2.04 -13.44 -19.74
N TYR A 143 -0.80 -13.29 -19.27
CA TYR A 143 -0.51 -13.17 -17.84
C TYR A 143 0.13 -11.81 -17.57
N LEU A 144 -0.59 -10.94 -16.88
CA LEU A 144 -0.13 -9.62 -16.48
C LEU A 144 0.29 -9.63 -15.01
N GLN A 145 1.57 -9.50 -14.77
CA GLN A 145 2.12 -9.26 -13.45
C GLN A 145 2.00 -7.78 -13.11
N VAL A 146 1.48 -7.44 -11.93
CA VAL A 146 1.34 -6.06 -11.46
C VAL A 146 2.04 -5.94 -10.10
N THR A 147 2.93 -4.97 -9.94
CA THR A 147 3.65 -4.79 -8.67
C THR A 147 4.16 -3.36 -8.47
N GLY A 148 4.36 -2.99 -7.20
CA GLY A 148 5.10 -1.80 -6.80
C GLY A 148 6.55 -2.08 -6.38
N THR A 149 6.95 -3.38 -6.34
CA THR A 149 8.27 -3.86 -5.91
C THR A 149 8.81 -4.92 -6.88
N PRO A 150 9.25 -4.51 -8.09
CA PRO A 150 9.51 -5.42 -9.21
C PRO A 150 10.80 -6.24 -9.07
N GLN A 151 11.61 -6.01 -8.05
CA GLN A 151 12.94 -6.58 -7.90
C GLN A 151 12.94 -8.11 -8.01
N ALA A 152 12.05 -8.78 -7.27
CA ALA A 152 11.97 -10.25 -7.25
C ALA A 152 11.58 -10.83 -8.62
N ILE A 153 10.79 -10.09 -9.41
CA ILE A 153 10.35 -10.54 -10.74
C ILE A 153 11.52 -10.49 -11.73
N PHE A 154 12.33 -9.44 -11.70
CA PHE A 154 13.51 -9.33 -12.59
C PHE A 154 14.63 -10.33 -12.26
N LEU A 155 14.62 -10.90 -11.04
CA LEU A 155 15.56 -11.96 -10.67
C LEU A 155 15.15 -13.34 -11.22
N GLN A 156 13.95 -13.48 -11.80
CA GLN A 156 13.54 -14.72 -12.43
C GLN A 156 14.30 -14.97 -13.73
N THR A 157 14.72 -16.20 -13.93
CA THR A 157 15.37 -16.62 -15.18
C THR A 157 14.35 -16.69 -16.32
N LYS A 158 14.78 -16.48 -17.56
CA LYS A 158 13.93 -16.65 -18.75
C LYS A 158 13.36 -18.08 -18.83
N ALA A 159 14.13 -19.08 -18.40
CA ALA A 159 13.70 -20.48 -18.37
C ALA A 159 12.59 -20.79 -17.34
N SER A 160 12.39 -19.93 -16.34
CA SER A 160 11.31 -20.11 -15.34
C SER A 160 9.91 -19.99 -15.92
N GLY A 161 9.74 -19.37 -17.09
CA GLY A 161 8.45 -19.03 -17.67
C GLY A 161 7.71 -17.88 -16.97
N TRP A 162 8.36 -17.24 -15.99
CA TRP A 162 7.81 -16.10 -15.21
C TRP A 162 8.55 -14.79 -15.47
N HIS A 163 9.64 -14.83 -16.25
CA HIS A 163 10.29 -13.60 -16.68
C HIS A 163 9.35 -12.81 -17.60
N PRO A 164 9.17 -11.51 -17.39
CA PRO A 164 8.29 -10.69 -18.23
C PRO A 164 8.79 -10.67 -19.69
N TYR A 165 7.88 -10.88 -20.63
CA TYR A 165 8.14 -10.66 -22.04
C TYR A 165 8.17 -9.18 -22.39
N PHE A 166 7.31 -8.40 -21.72
CA PHE A 166 7.17 -6.95 -21.88
C PHE A 166 7.02 -6.30 -20.52
N THR A 167 7.67 -5.17 -20.31
CA THR A 167 7.57 -4.38 -19.07
C THR A 167 7.16 -2.95 -19.40
N TYR A 168 6.21 -2.47 -18.63
CA TYR A 168 5.73 -1.10 -18.72
C TYR A 168 5.66 -0.48 -17.32
N TYR A 169 6.19 0.73 -17.20
CA TYR A 169 6.02 1.57 -16.01
C TYR A 169 4.95 2.62 -16.32
N PHE A 170 3.92 2.70 -15.49
CA PHE A 170 2.97 3.80 -15.60
C PHE A 170 3.30 4.90 -14.57
N HIS A 171 3.34 6.12 -15.07
CA HIS A 171 3.59 7.28 -14.24
C HIS A 171 2.38 7.59 -13.37
N PRO A 172 2.57 7.87 -12.07
CA PRO A 172 1.50 8.44 -11.26
C PRO A 172 1.14 9.85 -11.74
N GLY A 173 -0.07 10.32 -11.40
CA GLY A 173 -0.47 11.70 -11.69
C GLY A 173 0.31 12.72 -10.83
N ASP A 174 0.30 13.99 -11.25
CA ASP A 174 1.10 15.08 -10.66
C ASP A 174 0.89 15.31 -9.16
N ALA A 175 -0.29 14.99 -8.64
CA ALA A 175 -0.59 15.14 -7.22
C ALA A 175 -0.03 14.01 -6.33
N TYR A 176 0.66 13.02 -6.92
CA TYR A 176 1.22 11.89 -6.17
C TYR A 176 2.50 12.29 -5.45
N LEU A 177 2.54 12.09 -4.15
CA LEU A 177 3.75 12.20 -3.34
C LEU A 177 4.36 10.81 -3.16
N GLY A 178 5.50 10.57 -3.78
CA GLY A 178 6.19 9.28 -3.81
C GLY A 178 7.58 9.31 -3.21
N GLY A 179 8.40 8.33 -3.62
CA GLY A 179 9.75 8.16 -3.10
C GLY A 179 10.63 9.40 -3.23
N ASP A 180 10.60 10.07 -4.37
CA ASP A 180 11.45 11.25 -4.63
C ASP A 180 11.05 12.48 -3.80
N PHE A 181 9.78 12.56 -3.39
CA PHE A 181 9.34 13.61 -2.47
C PHE A 181 9.87 13.40 -1.04
N PHE A 182 9.83 12.15 -0.55
CA PHE A 182 10.21 11.85 0.83
C PHE A 182 11.68 11.45 1.00
N PHE A 183 12.28 10.85 -0.02
CA PHE A 183 13.62 10.24 0.01
C PHE A 183 14.43 10.61 -1.24
N PRO A 184 14.57 11.91 -1.56
CA PRO A 184 15.38 12.32 -2.70
C PRO A 184 16.85 11.93 -2.51
N SER A 185 17.58 11.88 -3.61
CA SER A 185 19.01 11.48 -3.62
C SER A 185 19.95 12.55 -3.06
N GLU A 186 19.53 13.80 -3.06
CA GLU A 186 20.38 14.95 -2.70
C GLU A 186 20.24 15.30 -1.23
N GLU A 187 19.32 16.21 -0.90
CA GLU A 187 19.16 16.70 0.45
C GLU A 187 17.90 16.16 1.12
N LYS A 188 17.99 15.97 2.45
CA LYS A 188 16.84 15.59 3.26
C LYS A 188 15.74 16.65 3.16
N PRO A 189 14.51 16.31 2.74
CA PRO A 189 13.43 17.26 2.59
C PRO A 189 12.95 17.81 3.94
N LYS A 190 12.34 19.00 3.92
CA LYS A 190 11.81 19.66 5.13
C LYS A 190 10.72 18.83 5.82
N CYS A 191 9.99 18.00 5.09
CA CYS A 191 8.94 17.11 5.63
C CYS A 191 9.51 15.88 6.35
N VAL A 192 10.82 15.74 6.51
CA VAL A 192 11.45 14.66 7.26
C VAL A 192 12.21 15.19 8.46
N THR A 193 11.95 14.62 9.63
CA THR A 193 12.63 14.95 10.88
C THR A 193 13.26 13.70 11.49
N TYR A 194 14.55 13.78 11.85
CA TYR A 194 15.21 12.66 12.51
C TYR A 194 14.84 12.61 14.00
N ILE A 195 14.37 11.43 14.44
CA ILE A 195 13.89 11.18 15.80
C ILE A 195 14.98 11.43 16.84
N ASP A 196 16.20 11.01 16.55
CA ASP A 196 17.40 11.13 17.39
C ASP A 196 17.88 12.58 17.58
N THR A 197 17.32 13.54 16.85
CA THR A 197 17.59 14.98 17.03
C THR A 197 16.55 15.71 17.89
N ILE A 198 15.55 14.99 18.41
CA ILE A 198 14.43 15.56 19.17
C ILE A 198 14.45 14.99 20.62
N GLU A 199 14.38 15.88 21.61
CA GLU A 199 14.39 15.49 23.03
C GLU A 199 13.18 14.61 23.39
N ASN A 200 11.97 14.99 22.99
CA ASN A 200 10.72 14.27 23.25
C ASN A 200 9.98 13.95 21.94
N PRO A 201 10.42 12.89 21.18
CA PRO A 201 9.89 12.65 19.83
C PRO A 201 8.38 12.40 19.80
N ILE A 202 7.84 11.63 20.76
CA ILE A 202 6.39 11.31 20.76
C ILE A 202 5.57 12.54 21.08
N ARG A 203 5.99 13.40 22.02
CA ARG A 203 5.33 14.68 22.27
C ARG A 203 5.32 15.56 21.01
N ASN A 204 6.45 15.64 20.33
CA ASN A 204 6.55 16.43 19.11
C ASN A 204 5.58 15.92 18.04
N VAL A 205 5.49 14.60 17.84
CA VAL A 205 4.53 13.96 16.92
C VAL A 205 3.09 14.28 17.33
N VAL A 206 2.75 14.17 18.61
CA VAL A 206 1.40 14.43 19.13
C VAL A 206 1.00 15.88 18.85
N ILE A 207 1.85 16.84 19.21
CA ILE A 207 1.55 18.27 19.01
C ILE A 207 1.50 18.63 17.52
N ARG A 208 2.43 18.09 16.71
CA ARG A 208 2.39 18.25 15.25
C ARG A 208 1.08 17.75 14.68
N HIS A 209 0.67 16.53 15.05
CA HIS A 209 -0.55 15.95 14.55
C HIS A 209 -1.81 16.71 15.00
N LEU A 210 -1.84 17.22 16.24
CA LEU A 210 -2.92 18.10 16.70
C LEU A 210 -3.00 19.39 15.87
N ALA A 211 -1.87 20.05 15.59
CA ALA A 211 -1.83 21.25 14.76
C ALA A 211 -2.34 20.99 13.33
N VAL A 212 -1.87 19.91 12.70
CA VAL A 212 -2.30 19.47 11.36
C VAL A 212 -3.77 19.11 11.34
N SER A 213 -4.24 18.34 12.34
CA SER A 213 -5.65 17.93 12.45
C SER A 213 -6.57 19.14 12.64
N ALA A 214 -6.19 20.08 13.49
CA ALA A 214 -6.94 21.33 13.68
C ALA A 214 -7.01 22.13 12.37
N GLN A 215 -5.89 22.29 11.65
CA GLN A 215 -5.85 22.95 10.34
C GLN A 215 -6.81 22.29 9.35
N ILE A 216 -6.76 20.95 9.21
CA ILE A 216 -7.60 20.20 8.27
C ILE A 216 -9.08 20.33 8.65
N LEU A 217 -9.43 20.12 9.92
CA LEU A 217 -10.82 20.10 10.37
C LEU A 217 -11.44 21.49 10.32
N CYS A 218 -10.69 22.55 10.62
CA CYS A 218 -11.15 23.94 10.47
C CYS A 218 -11.30 24.35 9.00
N SER A 219 -10.55 23.73 8.09
CA SER A 219 -10.66 23.96 6.64
C SER A 219 -11.73 23.08 5.97
N GLY A 220 -12.65 22.44 6.74
CA GLY A 220 -13.74 21.63 6.20
C GLY A 220 -13.37 20.18 5.90
N GLY A 221 -12.15 19.74 6.24
CA GLY A 221 -11.78 18.33 6.17
C GLY A 221 -12.51 17.50 7.23
N ARG A 222 -12.68 16.20 6.96
CA ARG A 222 -13.40 15.29 7.86
C ARG A 222 -12.51 14.46 8.75
N VAL A 223 -11.26 14.24 8.34
CA VAL A 223 -10.33 13.34 9.01
C VAL A 223 -8.89 13.82 8.86
N SER A 224 -8.07 13.51 9.86
CA SER A 224 -6.61 13.61 9.81
C SER A 224 -6.03 12.40 10.53
N ASN A 225 -5.16 11.66 9.84
CA ASN A 225 -4.52 10.46 10.36
C ASN A 225 -3.04 10.68 10.64
N CYS A 226 -2.58 10.15 11.77
CA CYS A 226 -1.18 9.93 12.10
C CYS A 226 -0.91 8.43 12.14
N LEU A 227 0.10 7.96 11.41
CA LEU A 227 0.51 6.57 11.42
C LEU A 227 1.74 6.37 12.30
N CYS A 228 1.63 5.52 13.31
CA CYS A 228 2.74 5.10 14.15
C CYS A 228 3.11 3.65 13.83
N HIS A 229 4.31 3.45 13.31
CA HIS A 229 4.80 2.14 12.89
C HIS A 229 6.01 1.70 13.72
N PRO A 230 5.80 1.25 14.99
CA PRO A 230 6.91 1.00 15.92
C PRO A 230 7.59 -0.34 15.70
N SER A 231 6.83 -1.42 15.48
CA SER A 231 7.35 -2.80 15.45
C SER A 231 6.27 -3.76 14.98
N VAL A 232 6.65 -4.99 14.69
CA VAL A 232 5.70 -6.10 14.46
C VAL A 232 5.11 -6.65 15.76
N ARG A 233 5.68 -6.32 16.92
CA ARG A 233 5.28 -6.88 18.23
C ARG A 233 4.08 -6.14 18.79
N VAL A 234 3.02 -6.86 19.11
CA VAL A 234 1.79 -6.32 19.71
C VAL A 234 2.04 -5.57 21.03
N THR A 235 3.00 -6.05 21.85
CA THR A 235 3.39 -5.38 23.09
C THR A 235 3.97 -3.98 22.84
N ALA A 236 4.68 -3.78 21.73
CA ALA A 236 5.16 -2.47 21.34
C ALA A 236 4.01 -1.53 20.96
N HIS A 237 2.99 -2.04 20.28
CA HIS A 237 1.83 -1.23 19.90
C HIS A 237 1.12 -0.66 21.12
N LYS A 238 0.87 -1.48 22.13
CA LYS A 238 0.26 -1.04 23.39
C LYS A 238 1.10 0.03 24.08
N ARG A 239 2.42 -0.23 24.23
CA ARG A 239 3.34 0.75 24.84
C ARG A 239 3.28 2.10 24.13
N TYR A 240 3.30 2.12 22.80
CA TYR A 240 3.21 3.39 22.05
C TYR A 240 1.85 4.06 22.20
N ALA A 241 0.75 3.31 22.29
CA ALA A 241 -0.56 3.88 22.59
C ALA A 241 -0.58 4.53 23.98
N ASP A 242 -0.01 3.87 24.98
CA ASP A 242 0.10 4.39 26.34
C ASP A 242 0.98 5.65 26.39
N GLU A 243 2.10 5.68 25.65
CA GLU A 243 2.97 6.86 25.52
C GLU A 243 2.26 8.03 24.82
N ILE A 244 1.51 7.79 23.74
CA ILE A 244 0.70 8.84 23.07
C ILE A 244 -0.37 9.37 24.03
N ASN A 245 -1.07 8.51 24.75
CA ASN A 245 -2.09 8.94 25.71
C ASN A 245 -1.48 9.75 26.87
N LYS A 246 -0.26 9.40 27.32
CA LYS A 246 0.48 10.19 28.31
C LYS A 246 0.82 11.59 27.78
N GLU A 247 1.26 11.71 26.53
CA GLU A 247 1.57 13.02 25.95
C GLU A 247 0.30 13.83 25.66
N LEU A 248 -0.81 13.20 25.29
CA LEU A 248 -2.11 13.87 25.21
C LEU A 248 -2.58 14.40 26.58
N GLN A 249 -2.30 13.64 27.67
CA GLN A 249 -2.58 14.11 29.03
C GLN A 249 -1.68 15.29 29.41
N TRP A 250 -0.36 15.20 29.11
CA TRP A 250 0.55 16.33 29.31
C TRP A 250 0.08 17.61 28.61
N CYS A 251 -0.43 17.50 27.37
CA CYS A 251 -1.00 18.67 26.64
C CYS A 251 -2.20 19.29 27.38
N ARG A 252 -2.98 18.50 28.11
CA ARG A 252 -4.10 19.02 28.94
C ARG A 252 -3.61 19.70 30.21
N ASP A 253 -2.61 19.11 30.86
CA ASP A 253 -2.15 19.55 32.19
C ASP A 253 -1.20 20.75 32.11
N SER A 254 -0.45 20.90 30.99
CA SER A 254 0.58 21.91 30.76
C SER A 254 0.14 22.92 29.70
N ALA A 255 -0.98 23.60 29.92
CA ALA A 255 -1.66 24.40 28.91
C ALA A 255 -0.80 25.50 28.28
N ARG A 256 0.10 26.13 29.05
CA ARG A 256 0.99 27.19 28.56
C ARG A 256 2.09 26.63 27.67
N GLU A 257 2.77 25.63 28.11
CA GLU A 257 3.86 24.96 27.39
C GLU A 257 3.30 24.30 26.10
N PHE A 258 2.12 23.71 26.19
CA PHE A 258 1.41 23.17 25.05
C PHE A 258 1.12 24.25 23.99
N GLU A 259 0.62 25.41 24.41
CA GLU A 259 0.32 26.51 23.48
C GLU A 259 1.60 27.04 22.79
N GLU A 260 2.70 27.16 23.52
CA GLU A 260 4.01 27.58 22.98
C GLU A 260 4.55 26.55 21.97
N GLU A 261 4.45 25.26 22.24
CA GLU A 261 4.88 24.21 21.33
C GLU A 261 3.94 24.04 20.12
N LEU A 262 2.63 24.17 20.34
CA LEU A 262 1.65 24.16 19.26
C LEU A 262 1.89 25.31 18.28
N ARG A 263 2.24 26.50 18.78
CA ARG A 263 2.57 27.65 17.93
C ARG A 263 3.78 27.35 17.06
N ARG A 264 4.84 26.77 17.62
CA ARG A 264 6.01 26.36 16.84
C ARG A 264 5.66 25.40 15.72
N GLN A 265 4.79 24.42 16.00
CA GLN A 265 4.32 23.48 14.98
C GLN A 265 3.44 24.18 13.93
N TYR A 266 2.54 25.06 14.35
CA TYR A 266 1.68 25.84 13.47
C TYR A 266 2.47 26.75 12.54
N ASP A 267 3.50 27.42 13.03
CA ASP A 267 4.33 28.33 12.22
C ASP A 267 5.03 27.58 11.08
N GLY A 268 5.39 26.33 11.32
CA GLY A 268 5.93 25.39 10.32
C GLY A 268 4.92 24.77 9.36
N LEU A 269 3.61 25.07 9.46
CA LEU A 269 2.60 24.62 8.51
C LEU A 269 2.52 25.57 7.31
N SER A 270 2.51 25.00 6.12
CA SER A 270 2.32 25.73 4.86
C SER A 270 1.33 24.96 3.98
N PRO A 271 0.03 24.89 4.36
CA PRO A 271 -0.95 24.12 3.61
C PRO A 271 -1.04 24.62 2.16
N GLU A 272 -0.97 23.68 1.21
CA GLU A 272 -1.03 23.96 -0.22
C GLU A 272 -2.40 23.65 -0.81
N LYS A 273 -3.15 22.73 -0.18
CA LYS A 273 -4.47 22.28 -0.64
C LYS A 273 -5.63 22.97 0.10
N SER A 274 -5.35 23.86 1.04
CA SER A 274 -6.34 24.64 1.78
C SER A 274 -5.77 25.97 2.23
N GLN A 275 -6.64 26.93 2.57
CA GLN A 275 -6.21 28.16 3.19
C GLN A 275 -5.68 27.88 4.60
N LYS A 276 -4.57 28.49 4.98
CA LYS A 276 -4.04 28.44 6.35
C LYS A 276 -5.00 29.21 7.29
N VAL A 277 -5.60 28.49 8.24
CA VAL A 277 -6.47 29.10 9.24
C VAL A 277 -5.66 29.82 10.31
N SER A 278 -6.27 30.73 11.08
CA SER A 278 -5.55 31.46 12.12
C SER A 278 -5.08 30.56 13.26
N PHE A 279 -3.99 30.95 13.92
CA PHE A 279 -3.50 30.21 15.09
C PHE A 279 -4.56 30.11 16.20
N LYS A 280 -5.40 31.13 16.36
CA LYS A 280 -6.49 31.14 17.36
C LYS A 280 -7.48 30.01 17.09
N GLU A 281 -7.83 29.78 15.83
CA GLU A 281 -8.71 28.68 15.42
C GLU A 281 -8.04 27.33 15.63
N VAL A 282 -6.76 27.19 15.25
CA VAL A 282 -5.98 25.95 15.48
C VAL A 282 -5.88 25.63 16.96
N LEU A 283 -5.60 26.62 17.81
CA LEU A 283 -5.50 26.44 19.26
C LEU A 283 -6.86 26.04 19.87
N SER A 284 -7.93 26.73 19.48
CA SER A 284 -9.29 26.40 19.92
C SER A 284 -9.68 24.97 19.55
N LYS A 285 -9.44 24.59 18.28
CA LYS A 285 -9.75 23.25 17.78
C LYS A 285 -8.87 22.17 18.42
N SER A 286 -7.60 22.46 18.66
CA SER A 286 -6.70 21.51 19.36
C SER A 286 -7.16 21.26 20.80
N LYS A 287 -7.63 22.29 21.52
CA LYS A 287 -8.20 22.15 22.86
C LYS A 287 -9.52 21.34 22.84
N GLU A 288 -10.37 21.55 21.84
CA GLU A 288 -11.58 20.74 21.62
C GLU A 288 -11.22 19.27 21.39
N LEU A 289 -10.24 18.99 20.50
CA LEU A 289 -9.78 17.63 20.25
C LEU A 289 -9.21 16.96 21.51
N LEU A 290 -8.44 17.67 22.31
CA LEU A 290 -7.92 17.18 23.58
C LEU A 290 -9.01 16.84 24.59
N SER A 291 -10.17 17.48 24.52
CA SER A 291 -11.32 17.22 25.42
C SER A 291 -12.11 15.92 25.12
N GLY A 292 -11.69 15.15 24.10
CA GLY A 292 -12.32 13.86 23.78
C GLY A 292 -12.42 13.55 22.26
N GLY A 293 -11.90 14.43 21.41
CA GLY A 293 -11.96 14.27 19.95
C GLY A 293 -10.78 13.51 19.31
N VAL A 294 -9.84 12.99 20.11
CA VAL A 294 -8.69 12.23 19.62
C VAL A 294 -8.93 10.74 19.79
N LYS A 295 -8.75 9.98 18.71
CA LYS A 295 -8.80 8.51 18.71
C LYS A 295 -7.40 7.92 18.66
N VAL A 296 -7.12 6.93 19.50
CA VAL A 296 -5.86 6.16 19.52
C VAL A 296 -6.20 4.71 19.23
N LEU A 297 -5.93 4.26 17.99
CA LEU A 297 -6.36 2.99 17.45
C LEU A 297 -5.15 2.04 17.31
N ILE A 298 -5.29 0.81 17.79
CA ILE A 298 -4.25 -0.24 17.65
C ILE A 298 -4.73 -1.25 16.60
N MET A 299 -4.08 -1.27 15.44
CA MET A 299 -4.32 -2.24 14.38
C MET A 299 -3.33 -3.39 14.46
N ASN A 300 -3.82 -4.56 14.83
CA ASN A 300 -3.05 -5.81 14.81
C ASN A 300 -3.96 -6.97 14.39
N GLY A 301 -3.39 -8.14 14.06
CA GLY A 301 -4.17 -9.31 13.62
C GLY A 301 -5.13 -9.91 14.65
N LYS A 302 -5.33 -9.26 15.80
CA LYS A 302 -6.26 -9.65 16.86
C LYS A 302 -7.35 -8.60 17.15
N THR A 303 -7.15 -7.38 16.66
CA THR A 303 -8.10 -6.27 16.82
C THR A 303 -8.65 -5.92 15.44
N ASP A 304 -9.95 -6.12 15.26
CA ASP A 304 -10.67 -5.65 14.09
C ASP A 304 -10.93 -4.15 14.28
N VAL A 305 -10.11 -3.31 13.63
CA VAL A 305 -10.38 -1.87 13.50
C VAL A 305 -11.05 -1.67 12.16
N GLU A 306 -12.30 -1.25 12.19
CA GLU A 306 -13.07 -0.97 10.98
C GLU A 306 -12.58 0.32 10.30
N SER A 307 -12.72 0.40 8.99
CA SER A 307 -12.27 1.58 8.22
C SER A 307 -12.97 2.87 8.63
N GLU A 308 -14.19 2.77 9.13
CA GLU A 308 -15.01 3.87 9.64
C GLU A 308 -14.36 4.56 10.85
N GLU A 309 -13.61 3.82 11.68
CA GLU A 309 -12.99 4.36 12.89
C GLU A 309 -11.92 5.42 12.58
N TYR A 310 -11.13 5.22 11.50
CA TYR A 310 -10.08 6.16 11.06
C TYR A 310 -10.47 6.99 9.83
N SER A 311 -11.78 7.02 9.48
CA SER A 311 -12.33 7.83 8.39
C SER A 311 -12.90 9.18 8.85
N SER A 312 -12.85 9.47 10.16
CA SER A 312 -13.34 10.73 10.72
C SER A 312 -12.55 11.17 11.96
N GLY A 313 -12.37 12.48 12.11
CA GLY A 313 -11.74 13.11 13.28
C GLY A 313 -10.22 13.08 13.25
N CYS A 314 -9.61 13.19 14.43
CA CYS A 314 -8.17 13.15 14.66
C CYS A 314 -7.77 11.76 15.15
N CYS A 315 -7.02 11.01 14.36
CA CYS A 315 -6.70 9.62 14.65
C CYS A 315 -5.20 9.36 14.70
N PHE A 316 -4.75 8.68 15.75
CA PHE A 316 -3.46 8.01 15.80
C PHE A 316 -3.68 6.53 15.54
N VAL A 317 -3.11 6.00 14.47
CA VAL A 317 -3.21 4.59 14.11
C VAL A 317 -1.86 3.93 14.34
N ILE A 318 -1.83 2.93 15.22
CA ILE A 318 -0.61 2.25 15.65
C ILE A 318 -0.67 0.81 15.18
N GLY A 319 0.36 0.34 14.49
CA GLY A 319 0.34 -1.05 14.04
C GLY A 319 1.66 -1.54 13.47
N GLY A 320 1.65 -2.81 13.10
CA GLY A 320 2.77 -3.54 12.54
C GLY A 320 2.50 -4.00 11.09
N ASN A 321 2.61 -5.31 10.85
CA ASN A 321 2.43 -5.89 9.51
C ASN A 321 1.03 -5.67 8.91
N THR A 322 0.01 -5.55 9.74
CA THR A 322 -1.36 -5.25 9.30
C THR A 322 -1.48 -3.92 8.56
N LEU A 323 -0.57 -2.98 8.82
CA LEU A 323 -0.49 -1.70 8.12
C LEU A 323 0.17 -1.83 6.74
N GLY A 324 0.83 -2.95 6.47
CA GLY A 324 1.75 -3.10 5.35
C GLY A 324 1.10 -3.24 3.97
N ARG A 325 -0.06 -3.87 3.84
CA ARG A 325 -0.68 -4.14 2.53
C ARG A 325 -2.17 -3.84 2.56
N GLY A 326 -2.67 -3.20 1.49
CA GLY A 326 -4.10 -3.03 1.22
C GLY A 326 -4.88 -2.08 2.11
N VAL A 327 -4.27 -1.46 3.12
CA VAL A 327 -4.95 -0.45 3.95
C VAL A 327 -4.61 0.94 3.44
N THR A 328 -5.61 1.79 3.26
CA THR A 328 -5.44 3.20 2.90
C THR A 328 -5.91 4.07 4.05
N PHE A 329 -5.05 4.97 4.50
CA PHE A 329 -5.38 5.95 5.54
C PHE A 329 -5.67 7.30 4.89
N PRO A 330 -6.94 7.75 4.88
CA PRO A 330 -7.29 9.03 4.28
C PRO A 330 -6.65 10.18 5.06
N ARG A 331 -6.19 11.20 4.34
CA ARG A 331 -5.54 12.39 4.92
C ARG A 331 -4.42 12.05 5.92
N LEU A 332 -3.59 11.07 5.58
CA LEU A 332 -2.39 10.73 6.36
C LEU A 332 -1.33 11.81 6.17
N GLN A 333 -1.09 12.62 7.19
CA GLN A 333 -0.18 13.77 7.12
C GLN A 333 1.02 13.66 8.08
N THR A 334 0.92 12.81 9.10
CA THR A 334 1.98 12.62 10.09
C THR A 334 2.33 11.15 10.18
N ILE A 335 3.62 10.82 10.07
CA ILE A 335 4.12 9.45 10.18
C ILE A 335 5.23 9.40 11.22
N TYR A 336 5.13 8.44 12.13
CA TYR A 336 6.16 8.09 13.09
C TYR A 336 6.65 6.67 12.83
N TYR A 337 7.79 6.55 12.15
CA TYR A 337 8.32 5.28 11.69
C TYR A 337 9.60 4.90 12.43
N THR A 338 9.51 3.92 13.33
CA THR A 338 10.64 3.41 14.13
C THR A 338 10.86 1.91 13.99
N ARG A 339 10.14 1.29 13.03
CA ARG A 339 10.24 -0.15 12.81
C ARG A 339 11.63 -0.53 12.30
N THR A 340 12.31 -1.38 13.06
CA THR A 340 13.58 -1.97 12.68
C THR A 340 13.46 -3.48 12.50
N SER A 341 14.31 -4.04 11.65
CA SER A 341 14.49 -5.48 11.49
C SER A 341 15.99 -5.82 11.55
N LYS A 342 16.32 -6.99 12.09
CA LYS A 342 17.71 -7.49 12.06
C LYS A 342 18.17 -7.81 10.63
N LYS A 343 17.24 -8.18 9.76
CA LYS A 343 17.45 -8.45 8.34
C LYS A 343 16.34 -7.75 7.56
N PRO A 344 16.49 -6.45 7.27
CA PRO A 344 15.45 -5.71 6.55
C PRO A 344 15.41 -6.19 5.10
N GLN A 345 14.18 -6.43 4.62
CA GLN A 345 13.90 -6.74 3.23
C GLN A 345 13.41 -5.48 2.54
N ALA A 346 13.97 -5.17 1.38
CA ALA A 346 13.72 -3.92 0.67
C ALA A 346 12.24 -3.78 0.27
N ASP A 347 11.64 -4.81 -0.30
CA ASP A 347 10.24 -4.86 -0.70
C ASP A 347 9.28 -4.65 0.48
N THR A 348 9.51 -5.37 1.58
CA THR A 348 8.71 -5.25 2.80
C THR A 348 8.80 -3.83 3.38
N MET A 349 9.99 -3.24 3.45
CA MET A 349 10.14 -1.86 3.90
C MET A 349 9.40 -0.89 2.98
N TRP A 350 9.58 -1.04 1.67
CA TRP A 350 8.96 -0.17 0.68
C TRP A 350 7.44 -0.26 0.69
N GLN A 351 6.87 -1.46 0.80
CA GLN A 351 5.42 -1.66 0.93
C GLN A 351 4.82 -1.05 2.22
N HIS A 352 5.62 -0.88 3.27
CA HIS A 352 5.21 -0.16 4.48
C HIS A 352 5.30 1.37 4.35
N SER A 353 5.72 1.90 3.20
CA SER A 353 5.74 3.35 2.90
C SER A 353 4.33 3.89 2.68
N ARG A 354 3.51 3.86 3.72
CA ARG A 354 2.12 4.34 3.67
C ARG A 354 2.00 5.86 3.55
N MET A 355 3.12 6.56 3.66
CA MET A 355 3.20 8.00 3.42
C MET A 355 2.93 8.39 1.97
N PHE A 356 3.16 7.49 1.01
CA PHE A 356 2.93 7.76 -0.41
C PHE A 356 1.44 7.89 -0.72
N GLY A 357 1.08 8.65 -1.76
CA GLY A 357 -0.31 8.78 -2.21
C GLY A 357 -0.68 10.17 -2.70
N TYR A 358 -1.98 10.35 -3.04
CA TYR A 358 -2.52 11.55 -3.67
C TYR A 358 -3.20 12.54 -2.71
N ASP A 359 -3.79 12.05 -1.63
CA ASP A 359 -4.55 12.86 -0.68
C ASP A 359 -3.69 13.52 0.41
N ARG A 360 -2.40 13.66 0.12
CA ARG A 360 -1.39 14.30 0.97
C ARG A 360 -1.31 15.78 0.62
N ASP A 361 -1.08 16.61 1.63
CA ASP A 361 -0.75 18.03 1.45
C ASP A 361 0.75 18.21 1.73
N PRO A 362 1.56 18.53 0.70
CA PRO A 362 3.02 18.61 0.84
C PRO A 362 3.48 19.53 1.95
N GLY A 363 2.82 20.68 2.11
CA GLY A 363 3.16 21.69 3.11
C GLY A 363 2.76 21.34 4.54
N MET A 364 2.02 20.25 4.73
CA MET A 364 1.62 19.73 6.05
C MET A 364 2.25 18.39 6.40
N MET A 365 2.81 17.67 5.41
CA MET A 365 3.44 16.37 5.64
C MET A 365 4.60 16.46 6.62
N MET A 366 4.69 15.45 7.52
CA MET A 366 5.85 15.25 8.37
C MET A 366 6.09 13.77 8.63
N VAL A 367 7.32 13.32 8.35
CA VAL A 367 7.80 11.96 8.62
C VAL A 367 8.87 12.04 9.70
N TYR A 368 8.59 11.43 10.84
CA TYR A 368 9.55 11.23 11.93
C TYR A 368 10.17 9.85 11.77
N ILE A 369 11.48 9.81 11.55
CA ILE A 369 12.20 8.57 11.23
C ILE A 369 13.61 8.61 11.80
N ASP A 370 14.15 7.46 12.16
CA ASP A 370 15.56 7.32 12.52
C ASP A 370 16.46 7.58 11.28
N LYS A 371 17.61 8.23 11.49
CA LYS A 371 18.53 8.59 10.40
C LYS A 371 19.00 7.38 9.59
N ARG A 372 19.24 6.24 10.25
CA ARG A 372 19.63 5.00 9.57
C ARG A 372 18.49 4.44 8.72
N LEU A 373 17.26 4.45 9.24
CA LEU A 373 16.09 4.02 8.48
C LEU A 373 15.83 4.93 7.28
N TYR A 374 15.97 6.25 7.45
CA TYR A 374 15.87 7.19 6.34
C TYR A 374 16.84 6.83 5.21
N LYS A 375 18.11 6.57 5.54
CA LYS A 375 19.12 6.16 4.54
C LYS A 375 18.69 4.89 3.80
N LEU A 376 18.19 3.87 4.51
CA LEU A 376 17.71 2.64 3.87
C LEU A 376 16.55 2.91 2.90
N PHE A 377 15.61 3.78 3.25
CA PHE A 377 14.52 4.18 2.35
C PHE A 377 15.04 4.97 1.14
N ALA A 378 16.00 5.86 1.32
CA ALA A 378 16.63 6.59 0.21
C ALA A 378 17.37 5.62 -0.74
N ASP A 379 18.08 4.63 -0.21
CA ASP A 379 18.74 3.60 -1.01
C ASP A 379 17.74 2.73 -1.79
N ILE A 380 16.58 2.39 -1.18
CA ILE A 380 15.49 1.67 -1.87
C ILE A 380 14.90 2.54 -2.98
N ASN A 381 14.67 3.83 -2.71
CA ASN A 381 14.18 4.76 -3.72
C ASN A 381 15.12 4.86 -4.92
N ALA A 382 16.42 5.01 -4.68
CA ALA A 382 17.44 5.04 -5.74
C ALA A 382 17.46 3.74 -6.56
N THR A 383 17.31 2.58 -5.89
CA THR A 383 17.20 1.28 -6.57
C THR A 383 15.95 1.22 -7.48
N ASN A 384 14.80 1.65 -6.98
CA ASN A 384 13.55 1.68 -7.74
C ASN A 384 13.66 2.61 -8.95
N ASN A 385 14.21 3.81 -8.76
CA ASN A 385 14.42 4.77 -9.84
C ASN A 385 15.38 4.22 -10.91
N SER A 386 16.43 3.50 -10.51
CA SER A 386 17.32 2.83 -11.45
C SER A 386 16.61 1.75 -12.27
N ILE A 387 15.69 0.98 -11.66
CA ILE A 387 14.89 -0.02 -12.40
C ILE A 387 13.95 0.68 -13.37
N ILE A 388 13.23 1.72 -12.93
CA ILE A 388 12.30 2.48 -13.75
C ILE A 388 13.02 3.09 -14.97
N ALA A 389 14.17 3.74 -14.76
CA ALA A 389 14.95 4.33 -15.84
C ALA A 389 15.39 3.28 -16.88
N GLN A 390 15.80 2.08 -16.45
CA GLN A 390 16.15 1.00 -17.37
C GLN A 390 14.94 0.51 -18.17
N VAL A 391 13.78 0.38 -17.54
CA VAL A 391 12.52 -0.01 -18.20
C VAL A 391 12.11 1.01 -19.25
N GLU A 392 12.19 2.30 -18.93
CA GLU A 392 11.84 3.40 -19.85
C GLU A 392 12.81 3.49 -21.05
N GLN A 393 14.05 3.12 -20.85
CA GLN A 393 15.04 3.00 -21.92
C GLN A 393 14.87 1.73 -22.78
N GLY A 394 13.91 0.86 -22.45
CA GLY A 394 13.66 -0.39 -23.17
C GLY A 394 14.74 -1.45 -22.95
N ILE A 395 15.45 -1.41 -21.82
CA ILE A 395 16.49 -2.40 -21.49
C ILE A 395 15.84 -3.73 -21.16
N GLU A 396 16.05 -4.75 -21.98
CA GLU A 396 15.45 -6.08 -21.80
C GLU A 396 15.98 -6.83 -20.55
N ASN A 397 17.26 -6.67 -20.23
CA ASN A 397 17.90 -7.33 -19.09
C ASN A 397 18.13 -6.31 -17.98
N VAL A 398 17.06 -5.97 -17.26
CA VAL A 398 17.09 -5.01 -16.16
C VAL A 398 17.99 -5.51 -15.04
N LYS A 399 18.97 -4.70 -14.66
CA LYS A 399 19.89 -4.99 -13.55
C LYS A 399 19.32 -4.45 -12.25
N VAL A 400 19.22 -5.30 -11.24
CA VAL A 400 18.77 -4.95 -9.91
C VAL A 400 19.96 -4.79 -8.98
N TYR A 401 20.13 -3.59 -8.44
CA TYR A 401 21.19 -3.28 -7.46
C TYR A 401 20.57 -3.24 -6.07
N TYR A 402 21.10 -4.01 -5.14
CA TYR A 402 20.67 -3.99 -3.75
C TYR A 402 21.68 -3.25 -2.88
N PRO A 403 21.24 -2.38 -1.98
CA PRO A 403 22.09 -1.85 -0.91
C PRO A 403 22.62 -3.00 -0.06
N LYS A 404 23.90 -2.91 0.36
CA LYS A 404 24.56 -3.97 1.15
C LYS A 404 23.85 -4.33 2.46
N GLU A 405 23.09 -3.39 3.02
CA GLU A 405 22.37 -3.57 4.29
C GLU A 405 20.99 -4.20 4.12
N LEU A 406 20.51 -4.36 2.89
CA LEU A 406 19.19 -4.93 2.58
C LEU A 406 19.34 -6.32 1.97
N ASN A 407 18.47 -7.24 2.40
CA ASN A 407 18.38 -8.53 1.75
C ASN A 407 17.47 -8.40 0.52
N PRO A 408 17.87 -9.01 -0.62
CA PRO A 408 16.93 -9.27 -1.70
C PRO A 408 15.85 -10.23 -1.19
N THR A 409 14.68 -10.06 -1.65
CA THR A 409 13.51 -10.91 -1.34
C THR A 409 13.59 -12.25 -2.01
#